data_7061ad2c4a7b09c56fc69792f9b32ee1
#
_entry.id   7061ad2c4a7b09c56fc69792f9b32ee1
#
_cell.length_a   1.000
_cell.length_b   1.000
_cell.length_c   1.000
_cell.angle_alpha   90.00
_cell.angle_beta   90.00
_cell.angle_gamma   90.00
#
_symmetry.space_group_name_H-M   'P 1'
#
loop_
_entity.id
_entity.type
_entity.pdbx_description
1 polymer ?
#
loop_
_entity_poly.entity_id
_entity_poly.type
_entity_poly.pdbx_seq_one_letter_code
_entity_poly.pdbx_strand_id
1 'polypeptide(L)'
;MENMTSDTEKNHSQYPCNFKFHKFVDEEVRISCHIIRMEDSLYLWVGDAKHSAMNNLAFALRSNYESVPIATKIMGAVADETSTNIAKRLTKKLGKPVYVSFNLQADRILLPQIEQRIHQEFKTNEELTIF
;
A
#
# COMPACT_ATOMS: atom_id res chain seq x y z
N MET A 1 24.58 -11.47 -18.64
CA MET A 1 24.38 -11.04 -17.26
C MET A 1 23.29 -10.01 -17.14
N GLU A 2 23.32 -8.97 -17.92
CA GLU A 2 22.28 -7.94 -17.90
C GLU A 2 20.90 -8.48 -18.21
N ASN A 3 20.81 -9.45 -19.13
CA ASN A 3 19.52 -10.04 -19.48
C ASN A 3 18.91 -10.83 -18.31
N MET A 4 19.75 -11.47 -17.49
CA MET A 4 19.27 -12.21 -16.33
C MET A 4 18.70 -11.26 -15.27
N THR A 5 19.35 -10.13 -15.04
CA THR A 5 18.86 -9.12 -14.11
C THR A 5 17.53 -8.54 -14.59
N SER A 6 17.44 -8.27 -15.89
CA SER A 6 16.21 -7.75 -16.48
C SER A 6 15.05 -8.74 -16.36
N ASP A 7 15.31 -10.02 -16.60
CA ASP A 7 14.29 -11.05 -16.46
C ASP A 7 13.86 -11.22 -15.01
N THR A 8 14.78 -11.13 -14.06
CA THR A 8 14.49 -11.17 -12.65
C THR A 8 13.61 -10.00 -12.24
N GLU A 9 13.92 -8.81 -12.74
CA GLU A 9 13.13 -7.62 -12.46
C GLU A 9 11.71 -7.74 -13.02
N LYS A 10 11.53 -8.35 -14.17
CA LYS A 10 10.20 -8.59 -14.74
C LYS A 10 9.37 -9.51 -13.87
N ASN A 11 10.02 -10.48 -13.21
CA ASN A 11 9.34 -11.42 -12.31
C ASN A 11 9.01 -10.77 -10.97
N HIS A 12 9.75 -9.74 -10.58
CA HIS A 12 9.53 -8.98 -9.36
C HIS A 12 8.73 -7.72 -9.70
N SER A 13 7.44 -7.87 -9.83
CA SER A 13 6.57 -6.77 -10.25
C SER A 13 6.55 -5.65 -9.21
N GLN A 14 7.32 -4.60 -9.49
CA GLN A 14 7.33 -3.39 -8.70
C GLN A 14 6.56 -2.31 -9.45
N TYR A 15 5.73 -1.59 -8.75
CA TYR A 15 4.94 -0.52 -9.33
C TYR A 15 5.09 0.75 -8.51
N PRO A 16 5.90 1.72 -8.97
CA PRO A 16 5.97 3.02 -8.31
C PRO A 16 4.80 3.90 -8.74
N CYS A 17 4.24 4.62 -7.79
CA CYS A 17 3.21 5.60 -8.07
C CYS A 17 3.44 6.83 -7.21
N ASN A 18 3.14 8.00 -7.76
CA ASN A 18 3.35 9.25 -7.07
C ASN A 18 2.11 10.11 -7.21
N PHE A 19 1.66 10.64 -6.08
CA PHE A 19 0.48 11.48 -6.04
C PHE A 19 0.82 12.84 -5.46
N LYS A 20 0.03 13.83 -5.85
CA LYS A 20 0.13 15.18 -5.29
C LYS A 20 -1.23 15.59 -4.78
N PHE A 21 -1.28 16.04 -3.54
CA PHE A 21 -2.49 16.59 -2.95
C PHE A 21 -2.21 17.98 -2.42
N HIS A 22 -3.19 18.84 -2.55
CA HIS A 22 -3.12 20.20 -1.99
C HIS A 22 -3.90 20.23 -0.69
N LYS A 23 -3.18 20.41 0.40
CA LYS A 23 -3.78 20.47 1.73
C LYS A 23 -4.37 21.85 2.01
N PHE A 24 -3.65 22.89 1.58
CA PHE A 24 -4.08 24.28 1.63
C PHE A 24 -3.71 24.94 0.31
N VAL A 25 -4.13 26.20 0.11
CA VAL A 25 -3.91 26.89 -1.16
C VAL A 25 -2.45 26.87 -1.63
N ASP A 26 -1.51 26.96 -0.69
CA ASP A 26 -0.08 27.00 -1.04
C ASP A 26 0.70 25.80 -0.53
N GLU A 27 0.02 24.78 0.02
CA GLU A 27 0.70 23.61 0.56
C GLU A 27 0.41 22.38 -0.28
N GLU A 28 1.46 21.87 -0.92
CA GLU A 28 1.41 20.66 -1.74
C GLU A 28 2.01 19.49 -0.96
N VAL A 29 1.26 18.42 -0.87
CA VAL A 29 1.73 17.17 -0.26
C VAL A 29 2.08 16.20 -1.38
N ARG A 30 3.34 15.82 -1.46
CA ARG A 30 3.82 14.83 -2.42
C ARG A 30 3.92 13.48 -1.77
N ILE A 31 3.20 12.52 -2.31
CA ILE A 31 3.12 11.18 -1.77
C ILE A 31 3.74 10.22 -2.75
N SER A 32 4.63 9.40 -2.25
CA SER A 32 5.23 8.32 -3.02
C SER A 32 4.65 7.00 -2.54
N CYS A 33 4.33 6.12 -3.46
CA CYS A 33 3.86 4.81 -3.11
C CYS A 33 4.56 3.77 -3.98
N HIS A 34 4.80 2.60 -3.39
CA HIS A 34 5.39 1.47 -4.08
C HIS A 34 4.54 0.24 -3.83
N ILE A 35 4.20 -0.43 -4.91
CA ILE A 35 3.45 -1.67 -4.84
C ILE A 35 4.38 -2.77 -5.33
N ILE A 36 4.61 -3.78 -4.50
CA ILE A 36 5.40 -4.94 -4.86
C ILE A 36 4.48 -6.13 -4.88
N ARG A 37 4.32 -6.72 -6.04
CA ARG A 37 3.52 -7.93 -6.19
C ARG A 37 4.42 -9.13 -5.99
N MET A 38 4.05 -9.97 -5.03
CA MET A 38 4.73 -11.23 -4.75
C MET A 38 3.88 -12.39 -5.27
N GLU A 39 4.36 -13.60 -5.15
CA GLU A 39 3.69 -14.76 -5.74
C GLU A 39 2.22 -14.89 -5.32
N ASP A 40 1.94 -14.83 -4.03
CA ASP A 40 0.57 -14.95 -3.51
C ASP A 40 0.18 -13.82 -2.58
N SER A 41 0.91 -12.72 -2.63
CA SER A 41 0.66 -11.61 -1.72
C SER A 41 1.10 -10.31 -2.36
N LEU A 42 0.87 -9.22 -1.63
CA LEU A 42 1.17 -7.89 -2.13
C LEU A 42 1.72 -7.04 -0.99
N TYR A 43 2.69 -6.21 -1.31
CA TYR A 43 3.25 -5.23 -0.38
C TYR A 43 2.99 -3.82 -0.91
N LEU A 44 2.42 -2.98 -0.06
CA LEU A 44 2.19 -1.57 -0.38
C LEU A 44 2.94 -0.70 0.62
N TRP A 45 3.83 0.13 0.10
CA TRP A 45 4.51 1.15 0.87
C TRP A 45 3.99 2.52 0.46
N VAL A 46 3.64 3.35 1.43
CA VAL A 46 3.19 4.73 1.20
C VAL A 46 3.96 5.65 2.12
N GLY A 47 4.50 6.71 1.57
CA GLY A 47 5.29 7.65 2.36
C GLY A 47 5.45 9.00 1.68
N ASP A 48 6.16 9.88 2.37
CA ASP A 48 6.52 11.18 1.84
C ASP A 48 7.56 11.00 0.74
N ALA A 49 7.37 11.69 -0.39
CA ALA A 49 8.31 11.60 -1.49
C ALA A 49 9.73 12.05 -1.12
N LYS A 50 9.86 12.85 -0.08
CA LYS A 50 11.16 13.36 0.38
C LYS A 50 11.81 12.48 1.44
N HIS A 51 11.05 11.64 2.13
CA HIS A 51 11.55 10.83 3.23
C HIS A 51 11.13 9.39 3.06
N SER A 52 12.10 8.54 2.77
CA SER A 52 11.87 7.11 2.59
C SER A 52 11.98 6.41 3.95
N ALA A 53 10.96 6.54 4.76
CA ALA A 53 10.90 5.93 6.07
C ALA A 53 9.95 4.73 6.05
N MET A 54 10.24 3.74 6.90
CA MET A 54 9.35 2.62 7.14
C MET A 54 9.15 2.49 8.64
N ASN A 55 8.16 3.22 9.14
CA ASN A 55 7.87 3.29 10.56
C ASN A 55 6.66 2.47 10.97
N ASN A 56 5.90 1.99 9.99
CA ASN A 56 4.70 1.22 10.21
C ASN A 56 4.67 0.03 9.26
N LEU A 57 4.13 -1.07 9.74
CA LEU A 57 3.91 -2.24 8.92
C LEU A 57 2.78 -3.06 9.51
N ALA A 58 1.81 -3.39 8.70
CA ALA A 58 0.71 -4.26 9.07
C ALA A 58 0.52 -5.32 8.02
N PHE A 59 -0.08 -6.43 8.42
CA PHE A 59 -0.34 -7.57 7.54
C PHE A 59 -1.78 -8.01 7.73
N ALA A 60 -2.47 -8.29 6.64
CA ALA A 60 -3.83 -8.80 6.67
C ALA A 60 -3.98 -10.00 5.76
N LEU A 61 -4.84 -10.92 6.17
CA LEU A 61 -5.16 -12.11 5.39
C LEU A 61 -6.64 -12.45 5.56
N ARG A 62 -7.17 -13.20 4.63
CA ARG A 62 -8.55 -13.64 4.71
C ARG A 62 -8.69 -14.76 5.72
N SER A 63 -9.78 -14.71 6.49
CA SER A 63 -10.14 -15.77 7.40
C SER A 63 -11.16 -16.70 6.74
N ASN A 64 -11.03 -18.00 6.99
CA ASN A 64 -12.01 -18.97 6.54
C ASN A 64 -13.26 -18.97 7.43
N TYR A 65 -13.20 -18.32 8.59
CA TYR A 65 -14.27 -18.36 9.59
C TYR A 65 -15.05 -17.07 9.67
N GLU A 66 -14.50 -15.97 9.20
CA GLU A 66 -15.13 -14.66 9.28
C GLU A 66 -15.11 -13.96 7.93
N SER A 67 -16.10 -13.08 7.70
CA SER A 67 -16.16 -12.29 6.48
C SER A 67 -15.15 -11.14 6.49
N VAL A 68 -14.69 -10.74 7.67
CA VAL A 68 -13.74 -9.65 7.84
C VAL A 68 -12.32 -10.23 7.88
N PRO A 69 -11.37 -9.65 7.11
CA PRO A 69 -10.00 -10.12 7.17
C PRO A 69 -9.38 -9.95 8.54
N ILE A 70 -8.46 -10.82 8.87
CA ILE A 70 -7.66 -10.73 10.10
C ILE A 70 -6.43 -9.89 9.78
N ALA A 71 -6.13 -8.95 10.66
CA ALA A 71 -4.94 -8.11 10.49
C ALA A 71 -4.14 -8.05 11.77
N THR A 72 -2.83 -7.90 11.61
CA THR A 72 -1.92 -7.73 12.73
C THR A 72 -0.95 -6.60 12.41
N LYS A 73 -0.63 -5.82 13.44
CA LYS A 73 0.39 -4.81 13.34
C LYS A 73 1.75 -5.45 13.63
N ILE A 74 2.67 -5.29 12.71
CA ILE A 74 4.03 -5.81 12.86
C ILE A 74 4.94 -4.74 13.44
N MET A 75 4.76 -3.48 13.02
CA MET A 75 5.59 -2.38 13.46
C MET A 75 4.78 -1.09 13.46
N GLY A 76 5.02 -0.24 14.45
CA GLY A 76 4.37 1.06 14.56
C GLY A 76 3.68 1.28 15.90
N ALA A 77 3.19 2.49 16.10
CA ALA A 77 2.50 2.86 17.34
C ALA A 77 1.18 2.10 17.47
N VAL A 78 0.89 1.64 18.68
CA VAL A 78 -0.32 0.84 18.95
C VAL A 78 -1.59 1.60 18.59
N ALA A 79 -1.61 2.90 18.81
CA ALA A 79 -2.79 3.73 18.56
C ALA A 79 -3.01 4.04 17.07
N ASP A 80 -1.99 3.84 16.23
CA ASP A 80 -2.10 4.12 14.80
C ASP A 80 -2.56 2.87 14.06
N GLU A 81 -3.82 2.86 13.65
CA GLU A 81 -4.42 1.73 12.94
C GLU A 81 -4.51 1.93 11.43
N THR A 82 -3.89 2.98 10.91
CA THR A 82 -4.00 3.31 9.48
C THR A 82 -3.54 2.18 8.58
N SER A 83 -2.33 1.67 8.80
CA SER A 83 -1.80 0.56 7.98
C SER A 83 -2.67 -0.68 8.11
N THR A 84 -3.10 -0.99 9.33
CA THR A 84 -3.96 -2.15 9.61
C THR A 84 -5.28 -2.06 8.85
N ASN A 85 -5.91 -0.90 8.88
CA ASN A 85 -7.20 -0.70 8.22
C ASN A 85 -7.09 -0.76 6.70
N ILE A 86 -6.04 -0.17 6.14
CA ILE A 86 -5.79 -0.22 4.70
C ILE A 86 -5.52 -1.67 4.27
N ALA A 87 -4.73 -2.40 5.06
CA ALA A 87 -4.42 -3.79 4.75
C ALA A 87 -5.68 -4.65 4.74
N LYS A 88 -6.58 -4.46 5.71
CA LYS A 88 -7.86 -5.19 5.75
C LYS A 88 -8.70 -4.90 4.52
N ARG A 89 -8.83 -3.63 4.15
CA ARG A 89 -9.66 -3.25 3.00
C ARG A 89 -9.10 -3.79 1.69
N LEU A 90 -7.77 -3.74 1.52
CA LEU A 90 -7.14 -4.28 0.32
C LEU A 90 -7.26 -5.81 0.27
N THR A 91 -7.04 -6.49 1.38
CA THR A 91 -7.18 -7.94 1.43
C THR A 91 -8.61 -8.36 1.09
N LYS A 92 -9.60 -7.64 1.59
CA LYS A 92 -10.99 -7.92 1.28
C LYS A 92 -11.27 -7.75 -0.21
N LYS A 93 -10.72 -6.71 -0.81
CA LYS A 93 -10.91 -6.40 -2.22
C LYS A 93 -10.18 -7.37 -3.13
N LEU A 94 -8.93 -7.69 -2.82
CA LEU A 94 -8.07 -8.49 -3.69
C LEU A 94 -8.17 -9.99 -3.42
N GLY A 95 -8.60 -10.38 -2.23
CA GLY A 95 -8.67 -11.78 -1.85
C GLY A 95 -7.33 -12.41 -1.56
N LYS A 96 -6.29 -11.62 -1.38
CA LYS A 96 -4.92 -12.09 -1.15
C LYS A 96 -4.34 -11.44 0.09
N PRO A 97 -3.35 -12.05 0.74
CA PRO A 97 -2.65 -11.40 1.84
C PRO A 97 -1.98 -10.10 1.39
N VAL A 98 -2.08 -9.07 2.22
CA VAL A 98 -1.52 -7.77 1.90
C VAL A 98 -0.72 -7.23 3.08
N TYR A 99 0.48 -6.77 2.80
CA TYR A 99 1.32 -6.03 3.74
C TYR A 99 1.18 -4.54 3.40
N VAL A 100 0.97 -3.71 4.41
CA VAL A 100 0.86 -2.26 4.22
C VAL A 100 1.80 -1.55 5.17
N SER A 101 2.62 -0.66 4.61
CA SER A 101 3.47 0.25 5.37
C SER A 101 3.04 1.68 5.02
N PHE A 102 2.25 2.28 5.89
CA PHE A 102 1.75 3.64 5.69
C PHE A 102 2.50 4.57 6.63
N ASN A 103 3.35 5.43 6.05
CA ASN A 103 4.31 6.23 6.81
C ASN A 103 4.05 7.73 6.68
N LEU A 104 2.79 8.09 6.49
CA LEU A 104 2.38 9.48 6.42
C LEU A 104 1.56 9.85 7.64
N GLN A 105 1.63 11.12 8.03
CA GLN A 105 0.69 11.66 8.97
C GLN A 105 -0.39 12.38 8.18
N ALA A 106 -1.50 11.69 7.97
CA ALA A 106 -2.62 12.22 7.22
C ALA A 106 -3.80 12.49 8.14
N ASP A 107 -4.42 13.65 7.96
CA ASP A 107 -5.59 14.00 8.73
C ASP A 107 -6.84 13.29 8.22
N ARG A 108 -7.97 13.55 8.86
CA ARG A 108 -9.23 12.90 8.50
C ARG A 108 -9.72 13.26 7.11
N ILE A 109 -9.28 14.38 6.57
CA ILE A 109 -9.70 14.84 5.24
C ILE A 109 -8.82 14.22 4.17
N LEU A 110 -7.52 14.21 4.40
CA LEU A 110 -6.55 13.75 3.41
C LEU A 110 -6.49 12.22 3.31
N LEU A 111 -6.62 11.52 4.43
CA LEU A 111 -6.49 10.07 4.45
C LEU A 111 -7.46 9.34 3.50
N PRO A 112 -8.76 9.66 3.49
CA PRO A 112 -9.67 9.02 2.53
C PRO A 112 -9.31 9.30 1.09
N GLN A 113 -8.80 10.47 0.79
CA GLN A 113 -8.38 10.84 -0.58
C GLN A 113 -7.17 10.01 -1.02
N ILE A 114 -6.21 9.82 -0.12
CA ILE A 114 -5.04 9.00 -0.40
C ILE A 114 -5.46 7.55 -0.65
N GLU A 115 -6.30 7.01 0.22
CA GLU A 115 -6.76 5.63 0.09
C GLU A 115 -7.55 5.43 -1.20
N GLN A 116 -8.41 6.37 -1.55
CA GLN A 116 -9.17 6.31 -2.80
C GLN A 116 -8.24 6.30 -4.01
N ARG A 117 -7.19 7.11 -3.98
CA ARG A 117 -6.22 7.16 -5.05
C ARG A 117 -5.46 5.83 -5.19
N ILE A 118 -5.12 5.22 -4.07
CA ILE A 118 -4.47 3.91 -4.07
C ILE A 118 -5.40 2.86 -4.69
N HIS A 119 -6.66 2.83 -4.29
CA HIS A 119 -7.63 1.90 -4.86
C HIS A 119 -7.82 2.13 -6.35
N GLN A 120 -7.76 3.37 -6.80
CA GLN A 120 -7.86 3.70 -8.21
C GLN A 120 -6.68 3.16 -9.01
N GLU A 121 -5.47 3.16 -8.43
CA GLU A 121 -4.31 2.58 -9.06
C GLU A 121 -4.49 1.08 -9.30
N PHE A 122 -5.06 0.36 -8.35
CA PHE A 122 -5.37 -1.06 -8.53
C PHE A 122 -6.45 -1.29 -9.57
N LYS A 123 -7.43 -0.41 -9.63
CA LYS A 123 -8.51 -0.52 -10.59
C LYS A 123 -8.03 -0.23 -12.01
N THR A 124 -7.15 0.74 -12.17
CA THR A 124 -6.62 1.14 -13.47
C THR A 124 -5.59 0.16 -14.00
N ASN A 125 -4.80 -0.44 -13.11
CA ASN A 125 -3.71 -1.34 -13.48
C ASN A 125 -4.05 -2.76 -13.03
N GLU A 126 -4.84 -3.44 -13.83
CA GLU A 126 -5.35 -4.77 -13.51
C GLU A 126 -4.23 -5.80 -13.31
N GLU A 127 -3.09 -5.62 -13.94
CA GLU A 127 -1.95 -6.53 -13.77
C GLU A 127 -1.46 -6.60 -12.32
N LEU A 128 -1.76 -5.59 -11.50
CA LEU A 128 -1.40 -5.61 -10.08
C LEU A 128 -2.22 -6.61 -9.29
N THR A 129 -3.37 -7.01 -9.80
CA THR A 129 -4.27 -7.94 -9.11
C THR A 129 -4.19 -9.36 -9.66
N ILE A 130 -3.33 -9.61 -10.63
CA ILE A 130 -3.09 -10.93 -11.20
C ILE A 130 -1.93 -11.59 -10.46
N PHE A 131 -2.22 -12.65 -9.75
CA PHE A 131 -1.25 -13.36 -8.92
C PHE A 131 -0.92 -14.74 -9.49
#